data_78a1edbc99e7e2325446a4b4c0d8dc56
#
_entry.id   78a1edbc99e7e2325446a4b4c0d8dc56
#
_cell.length_a   1.000
_cell.length_b   1.000
_cell.length_c   1.000
_cell.angle_alpha   90.00
_cell.angle_beta   90.00
_cell.angle_gamma   90.00
#
_symmetry.space_group_name_H-M   'P 1'
#
loop_
_entity.id
_entity.type
_entity.pdbx_description
1 polymer ?
#
loop_
_entity_poly.entity_id
_entity_poly.type
_entity_poly.pdbx_seq_one_letter_code
_entity_poly.pdbx_strand_id
1 'polypeptide(L)'
;LIKFDEELDMDTQETIKQQVTTNQVALYMKGTPEFPQCGFSANAVKILSLCGVDNLFTVDVLTNPEIRQGIKEYSNWPTIPQLYINGEFIGGSDIITEMNQSGELLKLLQK
;
A
#
# COMPACT_ATOMS: atom_id res chain seq x y z
N LEU A 1 -19.04 21.74 12.98
CA LEU A 1 -19.36 20.36 12.62
C LEU A 1 -18.88 20.03 11.20
N ILE A 2 -19.20 20.90 10.24
CA ILE A 2 -18.73 20.74 8.87
C ILE A 2 -17.21 20.79 8.80
N LYS A 3 -16.62 21.72 9.55
CA LYS A 3 -15.17 21.81 9.66
C LYS A 3 -14.54 20.56 10.25
N PHE A 4 -15.25 19.92 11.19
CA PHE A 4 -14.77 18.70 11.83
C PHE A 4 -14.65 17.57 10.81
N ASP A 5 -15.64 17.40 9.93
CA ASP A 5 -15.61 16.37 8.90
C ASP A 5 -14.49 16.63 7.88
N GLU A 6 -14.29 17.90 7.51
CA GLU A 6 -13.20 18.30 6.63
C GLU A 6 -11.84 18.00 7.26
N GLU A 7 -11.70 18.27 8.56
CA GLU A 7 -10.47 17.98 9.29
C GLU A 7 -10.18 16.49 9.31
N LEU A 8 -11.20 15.63 9.48
CA LEU A 8 -11.02 14.17 9.45
C LEU A 8 -10.53 13.71 8.09
N ASP A 9 -11.10 14.21 7.00
CA ASP A 9 -10.68 13.87 5.65
C ASP A 9 -9.24 14.32 5.39
N MET A 10 -8.89 15.52 5.83
CA MET A 10 -7.54 16.05 5.71
C MET A 10 -6.57 15.22 6.56
N ASP A 11 -6.98 14.83 7.78
CA ASP A 11 -6.16 14.00 8.65
C ASP A 11 -5.87 12.64 8.03
N THR A 12 -6.86 12.04 7.37
CA THR A 12 -6.68 10.77 6.69
C THR A 12 -5.66 10.88 5.55
N GLN A 13 -5.80 11.90 4.71
CA GLN A 13 -4.87 12.12 3.61
C GLN A 13 -3.47 12.45 4.10
N GLU A 14 -3.36 13.23 5.17
CA GLU A 14 -2.08 13.55 5.78
C GLU A 14 -1.44 12.31 6.40
N THR A 15 -2.23 11.47 7.06
CA THR A 15 -1.75 10.20 7.61
C THR A 15 -1.19 9.31 6.51
N ILE A 16 -1.90 9.16 5.41
CA ILE A 16 -1.45 8.34 4.28
C ILE A 16 -0.14 8.91 3.71
N LYS A 17 -0.07 10.21 3.54
CA LYS A 17 1.13 10.87 3.03
C LYS A 17 2.33 10.57 3.92
N GLN A 18 2.16 10.67 5.24
CA GLN A 18 3.23 10.34 6.18
C GLN A 18 3.62 8.87 6.08
N GLN A 19 2.65 7.97 5.98
CA GLN A 19 2.91 6.54 5.90
C GLN A 19 3.75 6.19 4.66
N VAL A 20 3.39 6.73 3.50
CA VAL A 20 4.08 6.40 2.26
C VAL A 20 5.42 7.10 2.12
N THR A 21 5.61 8.26 2.76
CA THR A 21 6.88 9.01 2.65
C THR A 21 7.90 8.62 3.71
N THR A 22 7.46 8.14 4.86
CA THR A 22 8.38 7.74 5.94
C THR A 22 8.79 6.26 5.88
N ASN A 23 8.15 5.48 5.04
CA ASN A 23 8.48 4.06 4.86
C ASN A 23 8.89 3.82 3.41
N GLN A 24 10.04 3.18 3.23
CA GLN A 24 10.53 2.89 1.88
C GLN A 24 9.53 2.05 1.09
N VAL A 25 8.95 1.03 1.73
CA VAL A 25 7.98 0.15 1.11
C VAL A 25 6.74 0.10 1.97
N ALA A 26 5.61 0.51 1.41
CA ALA A 26 4.32 0.53 2.10
C ALA A 26 3.29 -0.23 1.26
N LEU A 27 2.58 -1.14 1.89
CA LEU A 27 1.56 -1.95 1.24
C LEU A 27 0.23 -1.81 1.99
N TYR A 28 -0.78 -1.34 1.27
CA TYR A 28 -2.15 -1.29 1.77
C TYR A 28 -2.84 -2.56 1.30
N MET A 29 -3.27 -3.39 2.24
CA MET A 29 -3.72 -4.75 1.93
C MET A 29 -4.95 -5.14 2.74
N LYS A 30 -5.57 -6.22 2.35
CA LYS A 30 -6.68 -6.84 3.11
C LYS A 30 -6.10 -7.91 4.01
N GLY A 31 -6.18 -7.67 5.32
CA GLY A 31 -5.56 -8.53 6.34
C GLY A 31 -4.15 -8.08 6.68
N THR A 32 -3.37 -8.99 7.19
CA THR A 32 -1.98 -8.77 7.60
C THR A 32 -1.06 -9.69 6.82
N PRO A 33 0.26 -9.42 6.80
CA PRO A 33 1.20 -10.32 6.10
C PRO A 33 1.11 -11.77 6.59
N GLU A 34 0.87 -11.97 7.87
CA GLU A 34 0.74 -13.31 8.46
C GLU A 34 -0.60 -13.96 8.14
N PHE A 35 -1.66 -13.15 7.99
CA PHE A 35 -3.02 -13.63 7.75
C PHE A 35 -3.69 -12.78 6.68
N PRO A 36 -3.24 -12.88 5.41
CA PRO A 36 -3.88 -12.12 4.33
C PRO A 36 -5.31 -12.62 4.11
N GLN A 37 -6.24 -11.69 3.87
CA GLN A 37 -7.66 -11.99 3.71
C GLN A 37 -8.10 -11.94 2.24
N CYS A 38 -7.15 -11.90 1.32
CA CYS A 38 -7.43 -11.79 -0.11
C CYS A 38 -6.24 -12.38 -0.86
N GLY A 39 -6.51 -13.18 -1.89
CA GLY A 39 -5.46 -13.80 -2.69
C GLY A 39 -4.51 -12.79 -3.35
N PHE A 40 -5.05 -11.64 -3.77
CA PHE A 40 -4.22 -10.60 -4.37
C PHE A 40 -3.29 -9.96 -3.35
N SER A 41 -3.77 -9.75 -2.12
CA SER A 41 -2.92 -9.25 -1.02
C SER A 41 -1.85 -10.26 -0.65
N ALA A 42 -2.21 -11.55 -0.58
CA ALA A 42 -1.26 -12.61 -0.30
C ALA A 42 -0.15 -12.68 -1.35
N ASN A 43 -0.51 -12.53 -2.63
CA ASN A 43 0.44 -12.51 -3.73
C ASN A 43 1.44 -11.35 -3.60
N ALA A 44 0.94 -10.16 -3.28
CA ALA A 44 1.80 -8.99 -3.10
C ALA A 44 2.81 -9.21 -1.98
N VAL A 45 2.36 -9.69 -0.82
CA VAL A 45 3.24 -9.98 0.32
C VAL A 45 4.30 -11.02 -0.06
N LYS A 46 3.89 -12.09 -0.72
CA LYS A 46 4.79 -13.15 -1.14
C LYS A 46 5.90 -12.62 -2.05
N ILE A 47 5.54 -11.84 -3.05
CA ILE A 47 6.50 -11.28 -4.00
C ILE A 47 7.49 -10.36 -3.29
N LEU A 48 6.99 -9.47 -2.42
CA LEU A 48 7.87 -8.54 -1.69
C LEU A 48 8.83 -9.31 -0.77
N SER A 49 8.35 -10.36 -0.13
CA SER A 49 9.20 -11.21 0.70
C SER A 49 10.29 -11.89 -0.13
N LEU A 50 9.95 -12.41 -1.30
CA LEU A 50 10.92 -13.03 -2.20
C LEU A 50 11.95 -12.03 -2.73
N CYS A 51 11.57 -10.77 -2.82
CA CYS A 51 12.50 -9.69 -3.21
C CYS A 51 13.39 -9.22 -2.05
N GLY A 52 13.25 -9.80 -0.87
CA GLY A 52 14.09 -9.48 0.27
C GLY A 52 13.67 -8.23 1.05
N VAL A 53 12.41 -7.84 0.96
CA VAL A 53 11.91 -6.69 1.72
C VAL A 53 11.75 -7.09 3.19
N ASP A 54 12.61 -6.54 4.05
CA ASP A 54 12.60 -6.84 5.49
C ASP A 54 11.72 -5.89 6.29
N ASN A 55 11.67 -4.62 5.89
CA ASN A 55 10.96 -3.59 6.63
C ASN A 55 9.70 -3.16 5.86
N LEU A 56 8.82 -4.13 5.60
CA LEU A 56 7.55 -3.85 4.93
C LEU A 56 6.58 -3.20 5.92
N PHE A 57 6.20 -1.96 5.63
CA PHE A 57 5.12 -1.30 6.37
C PHE A 57 3.80 -1.71 5.72
N THR A 58 2.85 -2.21 6.52
CA THR A 58 1.54 -2.62 6.00
C THR A 58 0.41 -1.96 6.76
N VAL A 59 -0.69 -1.74 6.07
CA VAL A 59 -1.95 -1.31 6.68
C VAL A 59 -3.04 -2.28 6.28
N ASP A 60 -3.75 -2.81 7.27
CA ASP A 60 -4.91 -3.67 7.04
C ASP A 60 -6.13 -2.77 6.84
N VAL A 61 -6.57 -2.62 5.59
CA VAL A 61 -7.68 -1.74 5.26
C VAL A 61 -9.04 -2.31 5.71
N LEU A 62 -9.10 -3.58 6.07
CA LEU A 62 -10.35 -4.17 6.59
C LEU A 62 -10.66 -3.67 7.99
N THR A 63 -9.62 -3.33 8.76
CA THR A 63 -9.80 -2.79 10.12
C THR A 63 -9.73 -1.27 10.16
N ASN A 64 -9.49 -0.63 9.02
CA ASN A 64 -9.34 0.82 8.90
C ASN A 64 -10.16 1.34 7.72
N PRO A 65 -11.50 1.43 7.85
CA PRO A 65 -12.34 1.83 6.71
C PRO A 65 -12.03 3.22 6.18
N GLU A 66 -11.58 4.13 7.04
CA GLU A 66 -11.20 5.48 6.62
C GLU A 66 -9.96 5.45 5.73
N ILE A 67 -8.97 4.65 6.09
CA ILE A 67 -7.77 4.47 5.28
C ILE A 67 -8.13 3.74 3.97
N ARG A 68 -9.03 2.76 4.05
CA ARG A 68 -9.47 2.03 2.85
C ARG A 68 -10.03 2.98 1.80
N GLN A 69 -10.91 3.88 2.20
CA GLN A 69 -11.47 4.87 1.30
C GLN A 69 -10.42 5.93 0.92
N GLY A 70 -9.67 6.39 1.89
CA GLY A 70 -8.66 7.43 1.70
C GLY A 70 -7.54 7.05 0.76
N ILE A 71 -7.08 5.79 0.81
CA ILE A 71 -5.98 5.35 -0.06
C ILE A 71 -6.42 5.28 -1.52
N LYS A 72 -7.67 4.93 -1.78
CA LYS A 72 -8.22 4.93 -3.14
C LYS A 72 -8.27 6.33 -3.71
N GLU A 73 -8.64 7.30 -2.88
CA GLU A 73 -8.65 8.71 -3.27
C GLU A 73 -7.23 9.24 -3.46
N TYR A 74 -6.34 8.89 -2.56
CA TYR A 74 -4.94 9.32 -2.60
C TYR A 74 -4.24 8.90 -3.89
N SER A 75 -4.43 7.65 -4.29
CA SER A 75 -3.82 7.08 -5.50
C SER A 75 -4.65 7.31 -6.77
N ASN A 76 -5.90 7.70 -6.61
CA ASN A 76 -6.88 7.68 -7.71
C ASN A 76 -6.97 6.28 -8.35
N TRP A 77 -6.93 5.24 -7.51
CA TRP A 77 -6.95 3.85 -7.94
C TRP A 77 -7.95 3.07 -7.09
N PRO A 78 -8.86 2.29 -7.69
CA PRO A 78 -10.04 1.79 -6.98
C PRO A 78 -9.85 0.50 -6.20
N THR A 79 -8.74 -0.21 -6.36
CA THR A 79 -8.61 -1.56 -5.81
C THR A 79 -7.49 -1.68 -4.79
N ILE A 80 -7.58 -2.72 -3.97
CA ILE A 80 -6.59 -3.12 -2.98
C ILE A 80 -6.09 -4.52 -3.38
N PRO A 81 -4.80 -4.86 -3.27
CA PRO A 81 -3.75 -4.11 -2.59
C PRO A 81 -3.18 -2.95 -3.41
N GLN A 82 -2.50 -2.03 -2.71
CA GLN A 82 -1.75 -0.94 -3.35
C GLN A 82 -0.35 -0.87 -2.76
N LEU A 83 0.65 -0.89 -3.63
CA LEU A 83 2.05 -0.81 -3.25
C LEU A 83 2.60 0.58 -3.51
N TYR A 84 3.34 1.10 -2.52
CA TYR A 84 4.10 2.35 -2.62
C TYR A 84 5.56 2.06 -2.35
N ILE A 85 6.45 2.61 -3.17
CA ILE A 85 7.90 2.53 -2.97
C ILE A 85 8.46 3.93 -3.06
N ASN A 86 9.19 4.33 -2.03
CA ASN A 86 9.80 5.67 -1.92
C ASN A 86 8.78 6.79 -2.12
N GLY A 87 7.57 6.60 -1.59
CA GLY A 87 6.49 7.59 -1.67
C GLY A 87 5.69 7.57 -2.95
N GLU A 88 6.06 6.76 -3.93
CA GLU A 88 5.37 6.71 -5.22
C GLU A 88 4.45 5.50 -5.32
N PHE A 89 3.25 5.72 -5.85
CA PHE A 89 2.31 4.65 -6.12
C PHE A 89 2.85 3.77 -7.26
N ILE A 90 2.98 2.48 -6.98
CA ILE A 90 3.48 1.51 -7.97
C ILE A 90 2.31 0.81 -8.67
N GLY A 91 1.39 0.25 -7.89
CA GLY A 91 0.24 -0.44 -8.46
C GLY A 91 -0.30 -1.52 -7.56
N GLY A 92 -1.19 -2.32 -8.12
CA GLY A 92 -1.80 -3.46 -7.45
C GLY A 92 -1.09 -4.77 -7.76
N SER A 93 -1.77 -5.88 -7.47
CA SER A 93 -1.19 -7.23 -7.58
C SER A 93 -0.68 -7.54 -8.98
N ASP A 94 -1.41 -7.17 -10.03
CA ASP A 94 -1.01 -7.46 -11.41
C ASP A 94 0.28 -6.73 -11.78
N ILE A 95 0.38 -5.46 -11.44
CA ILE A 95 1.57 -4.65 -11.71
C ILE A 95 2.77 -5.20 -10.93
N ILE A 96 2.56 -5.53 -9.66
CA ILE A 96 3.61 -6.11 -8.81
C ILE A 96 4.15 -7.40 -9.46
N THR A 97 3.25 -8.26 -9.94
CA THR A 97 3.62 -9.50 -10.60
C THR A 97 4.44 -9.23 -11.87
N GLU A 98 3.98 -8.33 -12.72
CA GLU A 98 4.69 -7.98 -13.96
C GLU A 98 6.07 -7.41 -13.67
N MET A 99 6.16 -6.50 -12.72
CA MET A 99 7.44 -5.86 -12.37
C MET A 99 8.41 -6.85 -11.73
N ASN A 100 7.88 -7.83 -10.99
CA ASN A 100 8.71 -8.90 -10.44
C ASN A 100 9.29 -9.75 -11.56
N GLN A 101 8.46 -10.11 -12.54
CA GLN A 101 8.91 -10.94 -13.68
C GLN A 101 9.94 -10.23 -14.56
N SER A 102 9.80 -8.94 -14.74
CA SER A 102 10.71 -8.14 -15.57
C SER A 102 12.01 -7.74 -14.87
N GLY A 103 12.08 -7.89 -13.53
CA GLY A 103 13.21 -7.42 -12.74
C GLY A 103 13.13 -5.95 -12.33
N GLU A 104 12.12 -5.22 -12.77
CA GLU A 104 11.96 -3.80 -12.43
C GLU A 104 11.71 -3.59 -10.94
N LEU A 105 11.00 -4.52 -10.30
CA LEU A 105 10.68 -4.40 -8.88
C LEU A 105 11.95 -4.38 -8.02
N LEU A 106 12.88 -5.30 -8.29
CA LEU A 106 14.15 -5.34 -7.58
C LEU A 106 14.96 -4.06 -7.78
N LYS A 107 14.93 -3.51 -8.98
CA LYS A 107 15.64 -2.25 -9.28
C LYS A 107 15.08 -1.10 -8.44
N LEU A 108 13.76 -1.00 -8.33
CA LEU A 108 13.11 0.03 -7.50
C LEU A 108 13.45 -0.14 -6.02
N LEU A 109 13.47 -1.38 -5.55
CA LEU A 109 13.73 -1.68 -4.15
C LEU A 109 15.18 -1.41 -3.74
N GLN A 110 16.10 -1.39 -4.69
CA GLN A 110 17.52 -1.13 -4.46
C GLN A 110 17.87 0.36 -4.39
N LYS A 111 16.92 1.22 -4.73
CA LYS A 111 17.15 2.67 -4.66
C LYS A 111 16.99 3.21 -3.21
#